data_73e939b5cc859eb52477eadf727a6fda
#
_entry.id   73e939b5cc859eb52477eadf727a6fda
#
_cell.length_a   1.000
_cell.length_b   1.000
_cell.length_c   1.000
_cell.angle_alpha   90.00
_cell.angle_beta   90.00
_cell.angle_gamma   90.00
#
_symmetry.space_group_name_H-M   'P 1'
#
loop_
_entity.id
_entity.type
_entity.pdbx_description
1 polymer ?
#
loop_
_entity_poly.entity_id
_entity_poly.type
_entity_poly.pdbx_seq_one_letter_code
_entity_poly.pdbx_strand_id
1 'polypeptide(L)'
;PAAIERWDTILARRHATAIAGTDAHGTLRPGSSLPLALPTYEAVFRIAQNHVLLERPLTGNATEDIRALLLALSRGRSYIGLNALAPSDGFFFVAERDNQSWTMGDIVPTGGPLHMRAGGALPERALITLRHDGDVIASGEGTLDLPVVDPGVYRVEAKLPGWEVPWIV
;
A
#
# COMPACT_ATOMS: atom_id res chain seq x y z
N PRO A 1 -8.38 -9.66 -6.83
CA PRO A 1 -9.69 -9.28 -6.30
C PRO A 1 -10.29 -8.15 -7.12
N ALA A 2 -11.59 -8.22 -7.43
CA ALA A 2 -12.30 -7.27 -8.30
C ALA A 2 -12.09 -5.77 -7.96
N ALA A 3 -11.90 -5.45 -6.67
CA ALA A 3 -11.64 -4.08 -6.24
C ALA A 3 -10.29 -3.55 -6.73
N ILE A 4 -9.25 -4.36 -6.71
CA ILE A 4 -7.89 -3.99 -7.16
C ILE A 4 -7.88 -3.84 -8.69
N GLU A 5 -8.49 -4.76 -9.44
CA GLU A 5 -8.61 -4.68 -10.91
C GLU A 5 -9.40 -3.42 -11.33
N ARG A 6 -10.45 -3.08 -10.58
CA ARG A 6 -11.18 -1.84 -10.80
C ARG A 6 -10.33 -0.60 -10.52
N TRP A 7 -9.48 -0.65 -9.49
CA TRP A 7 -8.55 0.43 -9.20
C TRP A 7 -7.54 0.62 -10.33
N ASP A 8 -6.95 -0.47 -10.87
CA ASP A 8 -6.07 -0.41 -12.04
C ASP A 8 -6.77 0.26 -13.23
N THR A 9 -8.03 -0.10 -13.49
CA THR A 9 -8.85 0.54 -14.55
C THR A 9 -9.05 2.05 -14.32
N ILE A 10 -9.15 2.50 -13.07
CA ILE A 10 -9.27 3.92 -12.71
C ILE A 10 -7.94 4.62 -12.90
N LEU A 11 -6.84 4.01 -12.44
CA LEU A 11 -5.49 4.57 -12.53
C LEU A 11 -5.06 4.83 -13.97
N ALA A 12 -5.47 3.99 -14.92
CA ALA A 12 -5.23 4.19 -16.36
C ALA A 12 -5.87 5.49 -16.91
N ARG A 13 -6.79 6.11 -16.17
CA ARG A 13 -7.53 7.31 -16.64
C ARG A 13 -7.27 8.55 -15.78
N ARG A 14 -6.97 8.37 -14.52
CA ARG A 14 -6.74 9.44 -13.55
C ARG A 14 -6.02 8.94 -12.32
N HIS A 15 -5.31 9.83 -11.66
CA HIS A 15 -4.78 9.55 -10.33
C HIS A 15 -5.92 9.22 -9.35
N ALA A 16 -5.74 8.16 -8.57
CA ALA A 16 -6.68 7.75 -7.52
C ALA A 16 -5.93 7.00 -6.40
N THR A 17 -6.07 7.47 -5.18
CA THR A 17 -5.51 6.79 -4.01
C THR A 17 -6.47 5.75 -3.48
N ALA A 18 -6.01 4.53 -3.27
CA ALA A 18 -6.75 3.52 -2.55
C ALA A 18 -6.64 3.74 -1.04
N ILE A 19 -7.73 3.56 -0.34
CA ILE A 19 -7.80 3.61 1.12
C ILE A 19 -8.58 2.38 1.60
N ALA A 20 -8.00 1.64 2.55
CA ALA A 20 -8.69 0.55 3.21
C ALA A 20 -9.59 1.08 4.34
N GLY A 21 -10.80 0.56 4.39
CA GLY A 21 -11.69 0.68 5.53
C GLY A 21 -11.95 -0.70 6.10
N THR A 22 -12.04 -0.81 7.42
CA THR A 22 -12.26 -2.08 8.11
C THR A 22 -13.73 -2.48 8.21
N ASP A 23 -14.66 -1.61 7.77
CA ASP A 23 -16.11 -1.79 7.86
C ASP A 23 -16.57 -2.24 9.27
N ALA A 24 -15.97 -1.62 10.29
CA ALA A 24 -16.18 -1.98 11.68
C ALA A 24 -17.59 -1.65 12.13
N HIS A 25 -18.51 -2.61 12.00
CA HIS A 25 -19.85 -2.55 12.58
C HIS A 25 -19.79 -3.12 13.99
N GLY A 26 -20.63 -2.54 14.89
CA GLY A 26 -20.66 -2.90 16.29
C GLY A 26 -20.80 -4.41 16.55
N THR A 27 -20.39 -4.82 17.74
CA THR A 27 -20.35 -6.20 18.20
C THR A 27 -21.66 -6.96 17.94
N LEU A 28 -21.57 -8.06 17.21
CA LEU A 28 -22.61 -9.08 17.23
C LEU A 28 -22.76 -9.57 18.68
N ARG A 29 -23.92 -9.33 19.28
CA ARG A 29 -24.30 -9.94 20.54
C ARG A 29 -25.04 -11.24 20.22
N PRO A 30 -24.40 -12.40 20.22
CA PRO A 30 -25.12 -13.65 20.14
C PRO A 30 -25.83 -13.84 21.47
N GLY A 31 -27.17 -13.78 21.46
CA GLY A 31 -28.08 -14.13 22.54
C GLY A 31 -27.64 -13.86 23.97
N SER A 32 -28.52 -13.46 24.81
CA SER A 32 -28.38 -12.87 26.14
C SER A 32 -27.62 -13.65 27.25
N SER A 33 -26.87 -14.69 26.92
CA SER A 33 -26.20 -15.52 27.93
C SER A 33 -24.68 -15.69 27.81
N LEU A 34 -24.04 -15.15 26.78
CA LEU A 34 -22.58 -15.15 26.63
C LEU A 34 -22.09 -13.74 26.28
N PRO A 35 -21.30 -13.08 27.16
CA PRO A 35 -20.73 -11.75 26.88
C PRO A 35 -19.49 -11.90 25.98
N LEU A 36 -19.63 -12.48 24.79
CA LEU A 36 -18.57 -12.53 23.79
C LEU A 36 -18.80 -11.43 22.76
N ALA A 37 -18.23 -10.26 23.06
CA ALA A 37 -18.06 -9.18 22.10
C ALA A 37 -16.88 -9.51 21.18
N LEU A 38 -17.10 -10.24 20.10
CA LEU A 38 -16.09 -10.60 19.10
C LEU A 38 -16.55 -10.15 17.70
N PRO A 39 -15.66 -9.59 16.88
CA PRO A 39 -14.34 -9.06 17.25
C PRO A 39 -14.45 -7.72 17.98
N THR A 40 -13.42 -7.39 18.80
CA THR A 40 -13.34 -6.05 19.40
C THR A 40 -13.02 -5.02 18.31
N TYR A 41 -13.43 -3.76 18.49
CA TYR A 41 -13.04 -2.67 17.57
C TYR A 41 -11.53 -2.59 17.39
N GLU A 42 -10.76 -2.76 18.46
CA GLU A 42 -9.29 -2.78 18.40
C GLU A 42 -8.78 -3.88 17.46
N ALA A 43 -9.30 -5.10 17.56
CA ALA A 43 -8.93 -6.18 16.65
C ALA A 43 -9.28 -5.86 15.20
N VAL A 44 -10.49 -5.31 14.96
CA VAL A 44 -10.94 -4.94 13.61
C VAL A 44 -10.08 -3.83 13.01
N PHE A 45 -9.72 -2.79 13.76
CA PHE A 45 -8.86 -1.71 13.27
C PHE A 45 -7.44 -2.14 12.98
N ARG A 46 -6.98 -3.27 13.53
CA ARG A 46 -5.67 -3.86 13.23
C ARG A 46 -5.65 -4.75 11.99
N ILE A 47 -6.82 -5.10 11.42
CA ILE A 47 -6.88 -5.99 10.25
C ILE A 47 -6.21 -5.36 9.05
N ALA A 48 -6.64 -4.16 8.67
CA ALA A 48 -6.11 -3.41 7.55
C ALA A 48 -5.74 -2.00 7.97
N GLN A 49 -4.53 -1.60 7.66
CA GLN A 49 -4.00 -0.28 8.00
C GLN A 49 -3.53 0.45 6.75
N ASN A 50 -3.76 1.76 6.73
CA ASN A 50 -3.22 2.65 5.71
C ASN A 50 -1.92 3.26 6.26
N HIS A 51 -0.79 2.90 5.66
CA HIS A 51 0.51 3.47 5.97
C HIS A 51 0.71 4.71 5.12
N VAL A 52 0.83 5.88 5.75
CA VAL A 52 0.94 7.16 5.06
C VAL A 52 2.37 7.68 5.16
N LEU A 53 2.99 7.94 4.01
CA LEU A 53 4.38 8.41 3.93
C LEU A 53 4.41 9.94 3.99
N LEU A 54 4.80 10.47 5.14
CA LEU A 54 4.91 11.90 5.36
C LEU A 54 6.31 12.41 4.99
N GLU A 55 6.40 13.62 4.46
CA GLU A 55 7.67 14.28 4.14
C GLU A 55 8.44 14.71 5.41
N ARG A 56 7.73 14.86 6.53
CA ARG A 56 8.27 15.23 7.83
C ARG A 56 7.48 14.57 8.96
N PRO A 57 8.07 14.35 10.13
CA PRO A 57 7.34 13.87 11.29
C PRO A 57 6.15 14.78 11.67
N LEU A 58 5.16 14.20 12.34
CA LEU A 58 4.06 14.97 12.93
C LEU A 58 4.59 15.95 13.99
N THR A 59 3.99 17.15 14.01
CA THR A 59 4.44 18.26 14.87
C THR A 59 3.72 18.28 16.20
N GLY A 60 2.58 17.58 16.33
CA GLY A 60 1.63 17.67 17.45
C GLY A 60 0.64 18.82 17.30
N ASN A 61 0.76 19.65 16.25
CA ASN A 61 -0.24 20.65 15.90
C ASN A 61 -1.29 20.00 14.98
N ALA A 62 -2.50 19.79 15.49
CA ALA A 62 -3.55 19.06 14.78
C ALA A 62 -3.85 19.64 13.39
N THR A 63 -3.86 20.96 13.22
CA THR A 63 -4.15 21.60 11.92
C THR A 63 -3.06 21.34 10.89
N GLU A 64 -1.79 21.41 11.30
CA GLU A 64 -0.63 21.15 10.44
C GLU A 64 -0.55 19.67 10.09
N ASP A 65 -0.76 18.80 11.08
CA ASP A 65 -0.66 17.36 10.94
C ASP A 65 -1.78 16.79 10.04
N ILE A 66 -3.03 17.26 10.22
CA ILE A 66 -4.14 16.90 9.32
C ILE A 66 -3.84 17.33 7.88
N ARG A 67 -3.30 18.54 7.68
CA ARG A 67 -2.94 19.02 6.34
C ARG A 67 -1.85 18.16 5.71
N ALA A 68 -0.83 17.78 6.48
CA ALA A 68 0.24 16.90 5.99
C ALA A 68 -0.28 15.51 5.60
N LEU A 69 -1.15 14.91 6.43
CA LEU A 69 -1.80 13.63 6.14
C LEU A 69 -2.67 13.68 4.88
N LEU A 70 -3.54 14.69 4.77
CA LEU A 70 -4.40 14.83 3.61
C LEU A 70 -3.61 15.08 2.32
N LEU A 71 -2.52 15.85 2.39
CA LEU A 71 -1.64 16.07 1.25
C LEU A 71 -0.95 14.78 0.81
N ALA A 72 -0.42 13.99 1.72
CA ALA A 72 0.21 12.71 1.41
C ALA A 72 -0.80 11.75 0.77
N LEU A 73 -1.99 11.61 1.35
CA LEU A 73 -3.07 10.77 0.80
C LEU A 73 -3.52 11.25 -0.59
N SER A 74 -3.69 12.57 -0.79
CA SER A 74 -4.08 13.12 -2.09
C SER A 74 -3.06 12.87 -3.19
N ARG A 75 -1.80 12.68 -2.83
CA ARG A 75 -0.71 12.33 -3.74
C ARG A 75 -0.55 10.83 -3.95
N GLY A 76 -1.27 9.98 -3.21
CA GLY A 76 -1.07 8.53 -3.24
C GLY A 76 0.20 8.07 -2.50
N ARG A 77 0.76 8.88 -1.62
CA ARG A 77 1.91 8.51 -0.78
C ARG A 77 1.47 7.63 0.38
N SER A 78 0.94 6.47 0.05
CA SER A 78 0.44 5.52 1.02
C SER A 78 0.36 4.12 0.43
N TYR A 79 0.36 3.13 1.31
CA TYR A 79 0.06 1.74 0.97
C TYR A 79 -0.87 1.13 2.02
N ILE A 80 -1.56 0.07 1.65
CA ILE A 80 -2.45 -0.69 2.52
C ILE A 80 -1.73 -1.95 2.95
N GLY A 81 -1.65 -2.19 4.26
CA GLY A 81 -1.12 -3.43 4.83
C GLY A 81 -2.19 -4.19 5.59
N LEU A 82 -2.32 -5.50 5.34
CA LEU A 82 -3.18 -6.39 6.12
C LEU A 82 -2.41 -6.89 7.36
N ASN A 83 -2.28 -6.03 8.36
CA ASN A 83 -1.44 -6.28 9.54
C ASN A 83 -1.93 -7.44 10.43
N ALA A 84 -3.17 -7.92 10.20
CA ALA A 84 -3.63 -9.18 10.80
C ALA A 84 -2.89 -10.42 10.27
N LEU A 85 -2.28 -10.34 9.08
CA LEU A 85 -1.51 -11.43 8.48
C LEU A 85 -0.05 -11.38 8.88
N ALA A 86 0.56 -10.20 8.78
CA ALA A 86 1.92 -9.93 9.20
C ALA A 86 2.14 -8.41 9.28
N PRO A 87 3.10 -7.92 10.10
CA PRO A 87 3.49 -6.51 10.10
C PRO A 87 3.94 -6.08 8.70
N SER A 88 3.50 -4.90 8.27
CA SER A 88 3.83 -4.32 6.95
C SER A 88 4.63 -3.02 7.05
N ASP A 89 5.09 -2.67 8.26
CA ASP A 89 5.85 -1.45 8.50
C ASP A 89 7.17 -1.44 7.72
N GLY A 90 7.54 -0.27 7.21
CA GLY A 90 8.80 -0.10 6.50
C GLY A 90 8.82 -0.65 5.07
N PHE A 91 7.66 -1.04 4.52
CA PHE A 91 7.57 -1.33 3.09
C PHE A 91 7.83 -0.06 2.28
N PHE A 92 8.61 -0.19 1.21
CA PHE A 92 8.92 0.90 0.31
C PHE A 92 8.74 0.48 -1.16
N PHE A 93 8.40 1.45 -1.98
CA PHE A 93 8.44 1.38 -3.44
C PHE A 93 8.97 2.72 -3.95
N VAL A 94 10.11 2.68 -4.64
CA VAL A 94 10.82 3.86 -5.12
C VAL A 94 11.24 3.68 -6.57
N ALA A 95 11.33 4.80 -7.28
CA ALA A 95 11.96 4.90 -8.59
C ALA A 95 13.17 5.81 -8.49
N GLU A 96 14.29 5.42 -9.12
CA GLU A 96 15.55 6.14 -9.06
C GLU A 96 16.10 6.37 -10.47
N ARG A 97 16.64 7.55 -10.72
CA ARG A 97 17.36 7.90 -11.95
C ARG A 97 18.39 8.99 -11.64
N ASP A 98 19.61 8.77 -12.06
CA ASP A 98 20.75 9.63 -11.73
C ASP A 98 20.84 9.80 -10.19
N ASN A 99 20.79 10.98 -9.66
CA ASN A 99 20.81 11.24 -8.22
C ASN A 99 19.42 11.64 -7.68
N GLN A 100 18.36 11.31 -8.39
CA GLN A 100 16.98 11.62 -8.01
C GLN A 100 16.26 10.35 -7.59
N SER A 101 15.40 10.47 -6.59
CA SER A 101 14.54 9.39 -6.10
C SER A 101 13.11 9.89 -5.93
N TRP A 102 12.17 9.07 -6.31
CA TRP A 102 10.73 9.28 -6.18
C TRP A 102 10.12 8.12 -5.42
N THR A 103 9.18 8.42 -4.55
CA THR A 103 8.44 7.40 -3.81
C THR A 103 7.07 7.14 -4.41
N MET A 104 6.36 6.14 -3.89
CA MET A 104 4.97 5.88 -4.28
C MET A 104 4.14 7.16 -4.20
N GLY A 105 3.24 7.36 -5.17
CA GLY A 105 2.41 8.56 -5.31
C GLY A 105 3.07 9.71 -6.08
N ASP A 106 4.37 9.66 -6.34
CA ASP A 106 5.05 10.71 -7.11
C ASP A 106 4.85 10.50 -8.61
N ILE A 107 4.83 11.63 -9.34
CA ILE A 107 4.83 11.63 -10.80
C ILE A 107 6.29 11.83 -11.25
N VAL A 108 6.81 10.82 -11.92
CA VAL A 108 8.18 10.84 -12.43
C VAL A 108 8.23 11.44 -13.82
N PRO A 109 9.05 12.45 -14.07
CA PRO A 109 9.21 13.00 -15.42
C PRO A 109 9.75 11.96 -16.41
N THR A 110 9.24 11.94 -17.63
CA THR A 110 9.82 11.12 -18.72
C THR A 110 11.27 11.52 -19.00
N GLY A 111 12.11 10.58 -19.40
CA GLY A 111 13.50 10.95 -19.69
C GLY A 111 14.52 9.82 -19.47
N GLY A 112 14.25 8.63 -19.95
CA GLY A 112 15.19 7.51 -19.91
C GLY A 112 14.86 6.46 -18.85
N PRO A 113 15.68 5.43 -18.73
CA PRO A 113 15.46 4.31 -17.83
C PRO A 113 15.35 4.77 -16.36
N LEU A 114 14.45 4.13 -15.63
CA LEU A 114 14.33 4.24 -14.18
C LEU A 114 14.72 2.90 -13.56
N HIS A 115 15.38 2.92 -12.42
CA HIS A 115 15.47 1.76 -11.55
C HIS A 115 14.31 1.77 -10.56
N MET A 116 13.47 0.75 -10.60
CA MET A 116 12.38 0.58 -9.64
C MET A 116 12.78 -0.43 -8.59
N ARG A 117 12.63 -0.04 -7.33
CA ARG A 117 12.95 -0.88 -6.19
C ARG A 117 11.77 -0.97 -5.25
N ALA A 118 11.47 -2.18 -4.81
CA ALA A 118 10.46 -2.44 -3.78
C ALA A 118 10.98 -3.44 -2.77
N GLY A 119 10.61 -3.29 -1.51
CA GLY A 119 11.06 -4.16 -0.44
C GLY A 119 10.73 -3.62 0.94
N GLY A 120 11.45 -4.10 1.95
CA GLY A 120 11.29 -3.72 3.35
C GLY A 120 11.66 -4.85 4.30
N ALA A 121 11.31 -4.72 5.57
CA ALA A 121 11.41 -5.79 6.56
C ALA A 121 10.26 -6.80 6.38
N LEU A 122 10.25 -7.50 5.23
CA LEU A 122 9.18 -8.42 4.86
C LEU A 122 9.40 -9.81 5.46
N PRO A 123 8.31 -10.57 5.73
CA PRO A 123 8.41 -11.98 6.06
C PRO A 123 9.17 -12.76 4.99
N GLU A 124 9.84 -13.82 5.43
CA GLU A 124 10.59 -14.71 4.55
C GLU A 124 9.70 -15.22 3.41
N ARG A 125 10.23 -15.21 2.18
CA ARG A 125 9.54 -15.64 0.97
C ARG A 125 8.28 -14.84 0.59
N ALA A 126 8.10 -13.63 1.13
CA ALA A 126 7.07 -12.73 0.63
C ALA A 126 7.35 -12.42 -0.85
N LEU A 127 6.34 -12.60 -1.71
CA LEU A 127 6.45 -12.37 -3.15
C LEU A 127 6.02 -10.95 -3.48
N ILE A 128 6.93 -10.13 -3.97
CA ILE A 128 6.66 -8.79 -4.50
C ILE A 128 6.37 -8.91 -5.99
N THR A 129 5.30 -8.29 -6.46
CA THR A 129 4.90 -8.26 -7.86
C THR A 129 4.79 -6.81 -8.33
N LEU A 130 5.50 -6.46 -9.40
CA LEU A 130 5.40 -5.17 -10.08
C LEU A 130 4.41 -5.28 -11.23
N ARG A 131 3.49 -4.31 -11.27
CA ARG A 131 2.52 -4.15 -12.35
C ARG A 131 2.77 -2.85 -13.10
N HIS A 132 2.58 -2.89 -14.40
CA HIS A 132 2.58 -1.76 -15.31
C HIS A 132 1.22 -1.70 -16.01
N ASP A 133 0.48 -0.63 -15.81
CA ASP A 133 -0.90 -0.44 -16.34
C ASP A 133 -1.86 -1.61 -16.04
N GLY A 134 -1.65 -2.27 -14.90
CA GLY A 134 -2.43 -3.42 -14.44
C GLY A 134 -1.83 -4.79 -14.77
N ASP A 135 -0.93 -4.88 -15.74
CA ASP A 135 -0.29 -6.13 -16.14
C ASP A 135 0.96 -6.43 -15.28
N VAL A 136 1.16 -7.70 -14.96
CA VAL A 136 2.35 -8.15 -14.23
C VAL A 136 3.57 -8.12 -15.17
N ILE A 137 4.60 -7.38 -14.80
CA ILE A 137 5.85 -7.30 -15.58
C ILE A 137 7.05 -7.93 -14.88
N ALA A 138 7.02 -8.05 -13.56
CA ALA A 138 8.08 -8.69 -12.79
C ALA A 138 7.57 -9.20 -11.44
N SER A 139 8.27 -10.20 -10.87
CA SER A 139 8.06 -10.65 -9.49
C SER A 139 9.39 -11.11 -8.88
N GLY A 140 9.54 -10.92 -7.56
CA GLY A 140 10.72 -11.33 -6.82
C GLY A 140 10.41 -11.61 -5.35
N GLU A 141 11.13 -12.52 -4.72
CA GLU A 141 11.01 -12.83 -3.29
C GLU A 141 11.78 -11.81 -2.45
N GLY A 142 11.14 -11.21 -1.45
CA GLY A 142 11.73 -10.30 -0.47
C GLY A 142 12.08 -8.91 -0.99
N THR A 143 12.64 -8.82 -2.17
CA THR A 143 13.01 -7.56 -2.84
C THR A 143 12.75 -7.63 -4.33
N LEU A 144 12.55 -6.47 -4.93
CA LEU A 144 12.46 -6.31 -6.37
C LEU A 144 13.31 -5.11 -6.76
N ASP A 145 14.19 -5.30 -7.77
CA ASP A 145 15.07 -4.26 -8.29
C ASP A 145 15.24 -4.49 -9.80
N LEU A 146 14.72 -3.60 -10.63
CA LEU A 146 14.82 -3.75 -12.08
C LEU A 146 14.71 -2.40 -12.80
N PRO A 147 15.34 -2.28 -13.99
CA PRO A 147 15.15 -1.12 -14.85
C PRO A 147 13.79 -1.18 -15.56
N VAL A 148 13.15 -0.02 -15.73
CA VAL A 148 11.96 0.17 -16.56
C VAL A 148 12.16 1.38 -17.47
N VAL A 149 11.54 1.36 -18.64
CA VAL A 149 11.70 2.42 -19.65
C VAL A 149 10.37 2.99 -20.14
N ASP A 150 9.30 2.20 -20.07
CA ASP A 150 8.01 2.58 -20.63
C ASP A 150 7.27 3.55 -19.68
N PRO A 151 6.66 4.63 -20.21
CA PRO A 151 5.78 5.46 -19.42
C PRO A 151 4.49 4.72 -19.07
N GLY A 152 3.92 4.98 -17.91
CA GLY A 152 2.69 4.34 -17.46
C GLY A 152 2.53 4.39 -15.95
N VAL A 153 1.55 3.67 -15.46
CA VAL A 153 1.28 3.57 -14.03
C VAL A 153 1.92 2.30 -13.49
N TYR A 154 2.85 2.48 -12.58
CA TYR A 154 3.51 1.37 -11.89
C TYR A 154 2.93 1.18 -10.51
N ARG A 155 2.62 -0.06 -10.14
CA ARG A 155 2.09 -0.44 -8.85
C ARG A 155 2.72 -1.74 -8.37
N VAL A 156 2.93 -1.86 -7.07
CA VAL A 156 3.43 -3.08 -6.46
C VAL A 156 2.38 -3.72 -5.55
N GLU A 157 2.44 -5.02 -5.47
CA GLU A 157 1.71 -5.85 -4.50
C GLU A 157 2.72 -6.75 -3.80
N ALA A 158 2.49 -7.08 -2.52
CA ALA A 158 3.21 -8.15 -1.86
C ALA A 158 2.24 -9.22 -1.36
N LYS A 159 2.60 -10.49 -1.55
CA LYS A 159 1.84 -11.64 -1.07
C LYS A 159 2.66 -12.47 -0.10
N LEU A 160 2.01 -13.01 0.91
CA LEU A 160 2.60 -14.00 1.79
C LEU A 160 2.50 -15.41 1.19
N PRO A 161 3.43 -16.32 1.49
CA PRO A 161 3.35 -17.72 1.05
C PRO A 161 2.01 -18.36 1.42
N GLY A 162 1.38 -19.02 0.46
CA GLY A 162 0.09 -19.70 0.66
C GLY A 162 -1.15 -18.80 0.68
N TRP A 163 -0.99 -17.47 0.46
CA TRP A 163 -2.13 -16.55 0.40
C TRP A 163 -2.40 -16.09 -1.04
N GLU A 164 -3.67 -16.17 -1.46
CA GLU A 164 -4.10 -15.73 -2.79
C GLU A 164 -4.30 -14.21 -2.89
N VAL A 165 -4.64 -13.57 -1.75
CA VAL A 165 -4.83 -12.10 -1.71
C VAL A 165 -3.52 -11.40 -1.39
N PRO A 166 -3.29 -10.20 -1.98
CA PRO A 166 -2.17 -9.36 -1.57
C PRO A 166 -2.27 -9.01 -0.08
N TRP A 167 -1.13 -9.06 0.59
CA TRP A 167 -0.96 -8.60 1.96
C TRP A 167 -0.60 -7.11 2.00
N ILE A 168 0.15 -6.62 1.01
CA ILE A 168 0.42 -5.19 0.79
C ILE A 168 -0.06 -4.80 -0.62
N VAL A 169 -0.68 -3.63 -0.72
CA VAL A 169 -1.11 -3.02 -1.99
C VAL A 169 -0.79 -1.54 -1.99
#